data_951e675831b7b091d3ce182dbfe5d354
#
_entry.id   951e675831b7b091d3ce182dbfe5d354
#
_cell.length_a   1.000
_cell.length_b   1.000
_cell.length_c   1.000
_cell.angle_alpha   90.00
_cell.angle_beta   90.00
_cell.angle_gamma   90.00
#
_symmetry.space_group_name_H-M   'P 1'
#
loop_
_entity.id
_entity.type
_entity.pdbx_description
1 polymer ?
#
loop_
_entity_poly.entity_id
_entity_poly.type
_entity_poly.pdbx_seq_one_letter_code
_entity_poly.pdbx_strand_id
1 'polypeptide(L)'
;NLPDDEFDMATIKDIYKLRFGIETSFRDLKHTIGTANFHSKSPEYIEFEILCRMILYNFCTIITMEVPLEKNDGKWEYQVNLSMAIKICFAYLSDHVSPGNVNGLIRQYILPIRPDRTFPRLVRFQAPASFAYRFV
;
A
#
# COMPACT_ATOMS: atom_id res chain seq x y z
N ASN A 1 -22.65 7.87 20.84
CA ASN A 1 -23.78 8.02 19.92
C ASN A 1 -23.47 9.20 18.99
N LEU A 2 -23.49 8.96 17.70
CA LEU A 2 -23.35 10.01 16.69
C LEU A 2 -24.73 10.65 16.47
N PRO A 3 -24.82 11.99 16.28
CA PRO A 3 -26.08 12.64 15.97
C PRO A 3 -26.59 12.17 14.59
N ASP A 4 -27.88 11.79 14.51
CA ASP A 4 -28.49 11.24 13.30
C ASP A 4 -28.63 12.27 12.17
N ASP A 5 -28.65 13.56 12.52
CA ASP A 5 -28.72 14.70 11.61
C ASP A 5 -27.39 14.99 10.90
N GLU A 6 -26.24 14.66 11.55
CA GLU A 6 -24.92 14.85 10.95
C GLU A 6 -24.39 13.57 10.28
N PHE A 7 -24.82 12.39 10.76
CA PHE A 7 -24.31 11.08 10.36
C PHE A 7 -25.43 10.18 9.88
N ASP A 8 -25.90 10.41 8.67
CA ASP A 8 -26.83 9.50 8.02
C ASP A 8 -26.17 8.14 7.71
N MET A 9 -26.99 7.14 7.39
CA MET A 9 -26.52 5.79 7.10
C MET A 9 -25.55 5.74 5.90
N ALA A 10 -25.67 6.64 4.94
CA ALA A 10 -24.78 6.71 3.79
C ALA A 10 -23.39 7.22 4.21
N THR A 11 -23.36 8.31 4.98
CA THR A 11 -22.13 8.87 5.55
C THR A 11 -21.39 7.85 6.42
N ILE A 12 -22.11 7.13 7.30
CA ILE A 12 -21.52 6.07 8.12
C ILE A 12 -20.90 4.96 7.27
N LYS A 13 -21.58 4.53 6.21
CA LYS A 13 -21.04 3.51 5.29
C LYS A 13 -19.78 3.99 4.58
N ASP A 14 -19.72 5.24 4.18
CA ASP A 14 -18.55 5.79 3.50
C ASP A 14 -17.35 5.95 4.46
N ILE A 15 -17.57 6.42 5.68
CA ILE A 15 -16.56 6.43 6.74
C ILE A 15 -16.07 5.02 7.02
N TYR A 16 -16.97 4.03 7.11
CA TYR A 16 -16.59 2.65 7.35
C TYR A 16 -15.75 2.04 6.22
N LYS A 17 -15.99 2.44 4.97
CA LYS A 17 -15.15 2.03 3.82
C LYS A 17 -13.70 2.47 3.97
N LEU A 18 -13.44 3.65 4.56
CA LEU A 18 -12.08 4.15 4.79
C LEU A 18 -11.27 3.22 5.71
N ARG A 19 -11.93 2.45 6.59
CA ARG A 19 -11.28 1.45 7.43
C ARG A 19 -10.55 0.39 6.61
N PHE A 20 -11.08 0.00 5.45
CA PHE A 20 -10.41 -0.97 4.57
C PHE A 20 -9.09 -0.45 4.02
N GLY A 21 -8.92 0.87 3.93
CA GLY A 21 -7.64 1.49 3.57
C GLY A 21 -6.54 1.15 4.58
N ILE A 22 -6.86 1.12 5.87
CA ILE A 22 -5.92 0.75 6.95
C ILE A 22 -5.48 -0.71 6.81
N GLU A 23 -6.43 -1.64 6.58
CA GLU A 23 -6.12 -3.05 6.39
C GLU A 23 -5.24 -3.29 5.15
N THR A 24 -5.48 -2.53 4.08
CA THR A 24 -4.65 -2.55 2.87
C THR A 24 -3.24 -2.02 3.16
N SER A 25 -3.13 -0.91 3.89
CA SER A 25 -1.84 -0.34 4.29
C SER A 25 -1.02 -1.31 5.15
N PHE A 26 -1.63 -1.98 6.10
CA PHE A 26 -0.94 -3.02 6.88
C PHE A 26 -0.48 -4.20 6.03
N ARG A 27 -1.29 -4.62 5.07
CA ARG A 27 -0.91 -5.67 4.12
C ARG A 27 0.30 -5.25 3.29
N ASP A 28 0.30 -4.02 2.80
CA ASP A 28 1.38 -3.48 1.97
C ASP A 28 2.67 -3.28 2.79
N LEU A 29 2.58 -2.79 4.01
CA LEU A 29 3.70 -2.75 4.95
C LEU A 29 4.26 -4.16 5.20
N LYS A 30 3.40 -5.12 5.48
CA LYS A 30 3.81 -6.48 5.81
C LYS A 30 4.46 -7.20 4.64
N HIS A 31 3.88 -7.13 3.44
CA HIS A 31 4.25 -7.97 2.32
C HIS A 31 5.06 -7.24 1.24
N THR A 32 4.75 -5.97 0.96
CA THR A 32 5.44 -5.23 -0.10
C THR A 32 6.70 -4.56 0.43
N ILE A 33 6.61 -3.91 1.59
CA ILE A 33 7.75 -3.30 2.29
C ILE A 33 8.56 -4.35 3.05
N GLY A 34 7.90 -5.42 3.50
CA GLY A 34 8.56 -6.58 4.09
C GLY A 34 8.73 -6.51 5.61
N THR A 35 7.85 -5.79 6.34
CA THR A 35 7.91 -5.74 7.82
C THR A 35 7.62 -7.08 8.51
N ALA A 36 7.35 -8.15 7.76
CA ALA A 36 7.27 -9.51 8.29
C ALA A 36 8.63 -10.19 8.44
N ASN A 37 9.70 -9.64 7.86
CA ASN A 37 11.03 -10.23 7.86
C ASN A 37 12.05 -9.18 8.33
N PHE A 38 12.78 -9.47 9.37
CA PHE A 38 13.81 -8.61 9.93
C PHE A 38 15.21 -9.18 9.68
N HIS A 39 16.20 -8.29 9.52
CA HIS A 39 17.59 -8.67 9.35
C HIS A 39 18.27 -8.88 10.71
N SER A 40 17.86 -8.13 11.71
CA SER A 40 18.40 -8.20 13.06
C SER A 40 17.58 -9.06 14.00
N LYS A 41 18.22 -9.57 15.04
CA LYS A 41 17.61 -10.26 16.19
C LYS A 41 17.53 -9.35 17.43
N SER A 42 18.26 -8.22 17.43
CA SER A 42 18.21 -7.25 18.54
C SER A 42 16.90 -6.45 18.48
N PRO A 43 16.17 -6.30 19.59
CA PRO A 43 14.94 -5.51 19.64
C PRO A 43 15.13 -4.07 19.14
N GLU A 44 16.21 -3.41 19.53
CA GLU A 44 16.51 -2.02 19.15
C GLU A 44 16.68 -1.87 17.63
N TYR A 45 17.41 -2.79 16.99
CA TYR A 45 17.60 -2.77 15.55
C TYR A 45 16.32 -3.17 14.78
N ILE A 46 15.47 -4.05 15.35
CA ILE A 46 14.17 -4.37 14.79
C ILE A 46 13.27 -3.13 14.78
N GLU A 47 13.23 -2.39 15.90
CA GLU A 47 12.47 -1.14 15.99
C GLU A 47 12.95 -0.12 14.97
N PHE A 48 14.26 0.07 14.85
CA PHE A 48 14.86 0.95 13.85
C PHE A 48 14.48 0.52 12.42
N GLU A 49 14.54 -0.77 12.13
CA GLU A 49 14.18 -1.31 10.81
C GLU A 49 12.70 -1.08 10.49
N ILE A 50 11.80 -1.20 11.48
CA ILE A 50 10.37 -0.89 11.33
C ILE A 50 10.19 0.59 11.00
N LEU A 51 10.84 1.50 11.74
CA LEU A 51 10.73 2.94 11.51
C LEU A 51 11.22 3.32 10.11
N CYS A 52 12.36 2.82 9.68
CA CYS A 52 12.87 3.05 8.32
C CYS A 52 11.87 2.60 7.25
N ARG A 53 11.25 1.44 7.42
CA ARG A 53 10.25 0.92 6.49
C ARG A 53 8.97 1.72 6.48
N MET A 54 8.52 2.23 7.63
CA MET A 54 7.37 3.14 7.71
C MET A 54 7.65 4.47 7.00
N ILE A 55 8.83 5.04 7.17
CA ILE A 55 9.26 6.26 6.46
C ILE A 55 9.23 6.01 4.95
N LEU A 56 9.81 4.90 4.50
CA LEU A 56 9.81 4.53 3.09
C LEU A 56 8.39 4.37 2.55
N TYR A 57 7.50 3.69 3.29
CA TYR A 57 6.10 3.54 2.90
C TYR A 57 5.41 4.90 2.72
N ASN A 58 5.56 5.80 3.67
CA ASN A 58 4.99 7.15 3.61
C ASN A 58 5.54 7.93 2.41
N PHE A 59 6.86 7.87 2.19
CA PHE A 59 7.51 8.51 1.04
C PHE A 59 6.95 7.99 -0.29
N CYS A 60 6.86 6.66 -0.45
CA CYS A 60 6.31 6.05 -1.65
C CYS A 60 4.83 6.41 -1.85
N THR A 61 4.06 6.50 -0.76
CA THR A 61 2.65 6.88 -0.82
C THR A 61 2.48 8.32 -1.30
N ILE A 62 3.29 9.26 -0.78
CA ILE A 62 3.28 10.66 -1.21
C ILE A 62 3.60 10.77 -2.70
N ILE A 63 4.69 10.14 -3.16
CA ILE A 63 5.04 10.14 -4.60
C ILE A 63 3.89 9.57 -5.43
N THR A 64 3.27 8.49 -4.98
CA THR A 64 2.18 7.84 -5.70
C THR A 64 0.94 8.75 -5.83
N MET A 65 0.65 9.55 -4.80
CA MET A 65 -0.45 10.50 -4.80
C MET A 65 -0.23 11.66 -5.79
N GLU A 66 1.02 12.05 -6.01
CA GLU A 66 1.40 13.11 -6.94
C GLU A 66 1.46 12.65 -8.42
N VAL A 67 1.33 11.35 -8.69
CA VAL A 67 1.34 10.82 -10.06
C VAL A 67 0.01 11.16 -10.75
N PRO A 68 -0.02 12.08 -11.73
CA PRO A 68 -1.25 12.38 -12.42
C PRO A 68 -1.67 11.19 -13.30
N LEU A 69 -2.86 10.69 -13.07
CA LEU A 69 -3.50 9.70 -13.92
C LEU A 69 -4.40 10.43 -14.91
N GLU A 70 -4.17 10.21 -16.20
CA GLU A 70 -5.05 10.73 -17.24
C GLU A 70 -6.41 10.05 -17.14
N LYS A 71 -7.47 10.85 -17.19
CA LYS A 71 -8.83 10.31 -17.34
C LYS A 71 -8.92 9.73 -18.75
N ASN A 72 -8.94 8.42 -18.83
CA ASN A 72 -9.24 7.75 -20.09
C ASN A 72 -10.78 7.73 -20.28
N ASP A 73 -11.23 8.05 -21.49
CA ASP A 73 -12.63 7.89 -21.90
C ASP A 73 -13.08 6.43 -21.95
N GLY A 74 -12.29 5.56 -21.38
CA GLY A 74 -12.53 4.13 -21.30
C GLY A 74 -13.55 3.73 -20.24
N LYS A 75 -14.00 2.48 -20.31
CA LYS A 75 -15.00 1.88 -19.39
C LYS A 75 -14.57 1.88 -17.92
N TRP A 76 -13.28 1.98 -17.61
CA TRP A 76 -12.72 1.78 -16.27
C TRP A 76 -11.92 2.98 -15.81
N GLU A 77 -12.07 3.35 -14.55
CA GLU A 77 -11.12 4.20 -13.85
C GLU A 77 -9.87 3.38 -13.49
N TYR A 78 -8.74 4.06 -13.38
CA TYR A 78 -7.46 3.41 -13.07
C TYR A 78 -6.86 4.00 -11.80
N GLN A 79 -6.12 3.16 -11.10
CA GLN A 79 -5.33 3.55 -9.94
C GLN A 79 -3.89 3.07 -10.10
N VAL A 80 -2.96 3.73 -9.42
CA VAL A 80 -1.56 3.31 -9.40
C VAL A 80 -1.41 1.96 -8.72
N ASN A 81 -0.57 1.11 -9.27
CA ASN A 81 -0.14 -0.12 -8.59
C ASN A 81 0.90 0.23 -7.51
N LEU A 82 0.46 0.38 -6.26
CA LEU A 82 1.31 0.77 -5.14
C LEU A 82 2.52 -0.16 -4.97
N SER A 83 2.34 -1.48 -5.15
CA SER A 83 3.44 -2.44 -5.02
C SER A 83 4.55 -2.22 -6.05
N MET A 84 4.18 -1.83 -7.29
CA MET A 84 5.15 -1.47 -8.31
C MET A 84 5.76 -0.09 -8.05
N ALA A 85 4.95 0.87 -7.62
CA ALA A 85 5.44 2.19 -7.25
C ALA A 85 6.50 2.12 -6.14
N ILE A 86 6.27 1.31 -5.11
CA ILE A 86 7.25 1.07 -4.04
C ILE A 86 8.58 0.52 -4.62
N LYS A 87 8.53 -0.46 -5.52
CA LYS A 87 9.75 -1.01 -6.16
C LYS A 87 10.50 0.05 -6.97
N ILE A 88 9.78 0.91 -7.68
CA ILE A 88 10.36 2.02 -8.45
C ILE A 88 10.98 3.05 -7.50
N CYS A 89 10.32 3.40 -6.40
CA CYS A 89 10.87 4.28 -5.38
C CYS A 89 12.13 3.69 -4.73
N PHE A 90 12.16 2.38 -4.47
CA PHE A 90 13.38 1.70 -4.01
C PHE A 90 14.52 1.83 -5.02
N ALA A 91 14.25 1.58 -6.30
CA ALA A 91 15.24 1.71 -7.35
C ALA A 91 15.74 3.16 -7.48
N TYR A 92 14.86 4.14 -7.29
CA TYR A 92 15.22 5.56 -7.24
C TYR A 92 16.14 5.89 -6.06
N LEU A 93 15.78 5.44 -4.85
CA LEU A 93 16.59 5.67 -3.64
C LEU A 93 17.94 4.93 -3.66
N SER A 94 18.07 3.91 -4.51
CA SER A 94 19.30 3.16 -4.74
C SER A 94 20.08 3.65 -5.97
N ASP A 95 19.78 4.85 -6.48
CA ASP A 95 20.40 5.46 -7.67
C ASP A 95 20.31 4.66 -8.98
N HIS A 96 19.36 3.70 -9.06
CA HIS A 96 19.13 2.93 -10.29
C HIS A 96 18.13 3.59 -11.25
N VAL A 97 17.39 4.61 -10.80
CA VAL A 97 16.38 5.34 -11.56
C VAL A 97 16.59 6.84 -11.38
N SER A 98 16.65 7.58 -12.49
CA SER A 98 16.76 9.05 -12.45
C SER A 98 15.46 9.70 -11.96
N PRO A 99 15.52 10.82 -11.22
CA PRO A 99 14.34 11.51 -10.68
C PRO A 99 13.28 11.83 -11.72
N GLY A 100 13.68 12.28 -12.92
CA GLY A 100 12.77 12.62 -14.01
C GLY A 100 11.98 11.45 -14.58
N ASN A 101 12.39 10.21 -14.33
CA ASN A 101 11.75 9.01 -14.86
C ASN A 101 10.78 8.34 -13.91
N VAL A 102 10.81 8.68 -12.61
CA VAL A 102 10.02 8.01 -11.57
C VAL A 102 8.53 8.04 -11.88
N ASN A 103 7.97 9.22 -12.13
CA ASN A 103 6.53 9.37 -12.45
C ASN A 103 6.15 8.64 -13.74
N GLY A 104 7.00 8.71 -14.77
CA GLY A 104 6.79 8.01 -16.04
C GLY A 104 6.76 6.50 -15.88
N LEU A 105 7.65 5.94 -15.06
CA LEU A 105 7.69 4.52 -14.75
C LEU A 105 6.48 4.08 -13.94
N ILE A 106 6.08 4.86 -12.92
CA ILE A 106 4.91 4.55 -12.10
C ILE A 106 3.64 4.51 -12.96
N ARG A 107 3.47 5.44 -13.91
CA ARG A 107 2.32 5.48 -14.84
C ARG A 107 2.20 4.26 -15.74
N GLN A 108 3.29 3.55 -16.01
CA GLN A 108 3.25 2.32 -16.79
C GLN A 108 2.57 1.16 -16.04
N TYR A 109 2.48 1.27 -14.71
CA TYR A 109 1.92 0.23 -13.85
C TYR A 109 0.64 0.72 -13.17
N ILE A 110 -0.45 0.77 -13.93
CA ILE A 110 -1.78 1.13 -13.43
C ILE A 110 -2.69 -0.08 -13.39
N LEU A 111 -3.65 -0.06 -12.48
CA LEU A 111 -4.63 -1.13 -12.29
C LEU A 111 -6.04 -0.58 -12.52
N PRO A 112 -6.90 -1.29 -13.26
CA PRO A 112 -8.30 -0.87 -13.41
C PRO A 112 -9.04 -1.02 -12.07
N ILE A 113 -9.77 0.02 -11.69
CA ILE A 113 -10.73 -0.02 -10.59
C ILE A 113 -11.97 -0.73 -11.13
N ARG A 114 -12.29 -1.88 -10.54
CA ARG A 114 -13.47 -2.67 -10.89
C ARG A 114 -14.44 -2.62 -9.72
N PRO A 115 -15.40 -1.67 -9.72
CA PRO A 115 -16.43 -1.64 -8.71
C PRO A 115 -17.24 -2.94 -8.77
N ASP A 116 -17.83 -3.31 -7.67
CA ASP A 116 -18.74 -4.47 -7.53
C ASP A 116 -18.11 -5.85 -7.75
N ARG A 117 -16.79 -5.94 -7.89
CA ARG A 117 -16.12 -7.22 -7.97
C ARG A 117 -15.99 -7.85 -6.59
N THR A 118 -16.93 -8.71 -6.22
CA THR A 118 -16.87 -9.50 -5.00
C THR A 118 -16.31 -10.89 -5.29
N PHE A 119 -15.36 -11.34 -4.47
CA PHE A 119 -14.90 -12.72 -4.47
C PHE A 119 -15.31 -13.37 -3.16
N PRO A 120 -15.90 -14.57 -3.19
CA PRO A 120 -16.15 -15.32 -1.97
C PRO A 120 -14.79 -15.53 -1.26
N ARG A 121 -14.73 -15.15 0.00
CA ARG A 121 -13.51 -15.33 0.80
C ARG A 121 -13.36 -16.82 1.08
N LEU A 122 -12.37 -17.44 0.47
CA LEU A 122 -11.97 -18.79 0.86
C LEU A 122 -11.37 -18.71 2.26
N VAL A 123 -12.07 -19.28 3.24
CA VAL A 123 -11.55 -19.43 4.59
C VAL A 123 -10.45 -20.50 4.53
N ARG A 124 -9.19 -20.06 4.40
CA ARG A 124 -8.05 -20.96 4.52
C ARG A 124 -7.59 -20.93 5.98
N PHE A 125 -7.24 -22.09 6.49
CA PHE A 125 -6.55 -22.18 7.78
C PHE A 125 -5.25 -21.38 7.66
N GLN A 126 -5.17 -20.26 8.39
CA GLN A 126 -3.94 -19.48 8.44
C GLN A 126 -3.00 -20.17 9.42
N ALA A 127 -1.88 -20.66 8.92
CA ALA A 127 -0.78 -21.03 9.80
C ALA A 127 -0.38 -19.79 10.63
N PRO A 128 -0.04 -19.98 11.92
CA PRO A 128 0.40 -18.87 12.76
C PRO A 128 1.54 -18.14 12.06
N ALA A 129 1.45 -16.82 11.96
CA ALA A 129 2.49 -15.99 11.36
C ALA A 129 3.74 -16.11 12.22
N SER A 130 4.74 -16.83 11.75
CA SER A 130 6.06 -16.85 12.36
C SER A 130 6.89 -15.73 11.76
N PHE A 131 7.56 -14.95 12.61
CA PHE A 131 8.58 -14.01 12.16
C PHE A 131 9.75 -14.82 11.61
N ALA A 132 9.99 -14.74 10.32
CA ALA A 132 11.13 -15.37 9.69
C ALA A 132 12.27 -14.33 9.59
N TYR A 133 13.41 -14.65 10.20
CA TYR A 133 14.66 -13.93 9.97
C TYR A 133 15.18 -14.31 8.58
N ARG A 134 15.56 -13.33 7.77
CA ARG A 134 16.32 -13.59 6.55
C ARG A 134 17.73 -14.00 6.96
N PHE A 135 18.11 -15.23 6.63
CA PHE A 135 19.52 -15.59 6.63
C PHE A 135 20.16 -14.90 5.41
N VAL A 136 21.22 -14.14 5.67
CA VAL A 136 22.07 -13.55 4.62
C VAL A 136 22.97 -14.64 4.08
#